data_d89f43fa3ccd454a688ec22cb540cf08
#
_entry.id   d89f43fa3ccd454a688ec22cb540cf08
#
_cell.length_a   1.000
_cell.length_b   1.000
_cell.length_c   1.000
_cell.angle_alpha   90.00
_cell.angle_beta   90.00
_cell.angle_gamma   90.00
#
_symmetry.space_group_name_H-M   'P 1'
#
loop_
_entity.id
_entity.type
_entity.pdbx_description
1 polymer ?
#
loop_
_entity_poly.entity_id
_entity_poly.type
_entity_poly.pdbx_seq_one_letter_code
_entity_poly.pdbx_strand_id
1 'polypeptide(L)'
;MKVIIADDEVHICSLIKYLVAWDELGLTFSGMVYCGEEVWEYLQHDTADILICDIEMPGMNGIELMQKISQNRPEMKIIVISGFRDFDYARSAIKYGAANYLLKPIDEKELNDVLRAIVSSTREEMRRDSIIMRASGRQQLLEVISAVGR
;
A
#
# COMPACT_ATOMS: atom_id res chain seq x y z
N MET A 1 3.92 8.83 -3.73
CA MET A 1 3.52 7.79 -2.73
C MET A 1 4.77 7.15 -2.14
N LYS A 2 4.78 6.98 -0.86
CA LYS A 2 5.90 6.39 -0.11
C LYS A 2 5.77 4.88 -0.06
N VAL A 3 6.86 4.17 -0.35
CA VAL A 3 6.92 2.70 -0.37
C VAL A 3 7.93 2.20 0.67
N ILE A 4 7.48 1.28 1.51
CA ILE A 4 8.33 0.54 2.43
C ILE A 4 8.42 -0.92 1.97
N ILE A 5 9.60 -1.51 2.07
CA ILE A 5 9.89 -2.88 1.65
C ILE A 5 10.24 -3.70 2.89
N ALA A 6 9.58 -4.85 3.06
CA ALA A 6 9.80 -5.74 4.19
C ALA A 6 10.07 -7.18 3.71
N ASP A 7 11.24 -7.69 4.03
CA ASP A 7 11.65 -9.07 3.76
C ASP A 7 12.83 -9.40 4.68
N ASP A 8 12.86 -10.57 5.29
CA ASP A 8 13.97 -10.98 6.15
C ASP A 8 15.26 -11.27 5.36
N GLU A 9 15.15 -11.45 4.05
CA GLU A 9 16.29 -11.59 3.16
C GLU A 9 16.73 -10.21 2.62
N VAL A 10 17.83 -9.69 3.12
CA VAL A 10 18.34 -8.34 2.78
C VAL A 10 18.53 -8.16 1.27
N HIS A 11 19.03 -9.19 0.58
CA HIS A 11 19.26 -9.11 -0.86
C HIS A 11 17.96 -9.03 -1.66
N ILE A 12 16.87 -9.59 -1.16
CA ILE A 12 15.55 -9.46 -1.80
C ILE A 12 15.04 -8.02 -1.67
N CYS A 13 15.19 -7.41 -0.49
CA CYS A 13 14.87 -5.98 -0.32
C CYS A 13 15.65 -5.11 -1.29
N SER A 14 16.94 -5.36 -1.45
CA SER A 14 17.79 -4.61 -2.37
C SER A 14 17.39 -4.84 -3.83
N LEU A 15 17.02 -6.07 -4.18
CA LEU A 15 16.53 -6.40 -5.52
C LEU A 15 15.23 -5.65 -5.83
N ILE A 16 14.28 -5.66 -4.92
CA ILE A 16 13.00 -4.95 -5.09
C ILE A 16 13.26 -3.46 -5.29
N LYS A 17 14.11 -2.88 -4.47
CA LYS A 17 14.49 -1.47 -4.60
C LYS A 17 15.10 -1.17 -5.97
N TYR A 18 15.91 -2.07 -6.50
CA TYR A 18 16.52 -1.94 -7.82
C TYR A 18 15.50 -2.06 -8.96
N LEU A 19 14.53 -2.98 -8.84
CA LEU A 19 13.58 -3.29 -9.91
C LEU A 19 12.47 -2.25 -10.07
N VAL A 20 12.08 -1.57 -8.99
CA VAL A 20 10.99 -0.60 -9.02
C VAL A 20 11.38 0.63 -9.84
N ALA A 21 10.48 1.06 -10.73
CA ALA A 21 10.66 2.25 -11.55
C ALA A 21 10.19 3.50 -10.78
N TRP A 22 10.98 3.91 -9.79
CA TRP A 22 10.63 4.97 -8.84
C TRP A 22 10.23 6.28 -9.50
N ASP A 23 11.08 6.79 -10.37
CA ASP A 23 10.87 8.09 -11.02
C ASP A 23 9.68 8.05 -11.97
N GLU A 24 9.61 7.01 -12.79
CA GLU A 24 8.53 6.83 -13.76
C GLU A 24 7.16 6.77 -13.08
N LEU A 25 7.08 6.07 -11.95
CA LEU A 25 5.82 5.86 -11.23
C LEU A 25 5.53 6.95 -10.19
N GLY A 26 6.46 7.86 -9.97
CA GLY A 26 6.31 8.90 -8.94
C GLY A 26 6.30 8.33 -7.52
N LEU A 27 7.05 7.26 -7.29
CA LEU A 27 7.16 6.61 -5.99
C LEU A 27 8.43 7.04 -5.27
N THR A 28 8.36 7.11 -3.94
CA THR A 28 9.47 7.45 -3.07
C THR A 28 9.83 6.25 -2.21
N PHE A 29 11.10 5.85 -2.24
CA PHE A 29 11.60 4.81 -1.36
C PHE A 29 11.71 5.36 0.06
N SER A 30 11.00 4.72 1.01
CA SER A 30 10.98 5.17 2.41
C SER A 30 11.84 4.34 3.33
N GLY A 31 12.04 3.07 3.05
CA GLY A 31 12.91 2.24 3.86
C GLY A 31 12.78 0.76 3.57
N MET A 32 13.75 0.01 4.10
CA MET A 32 13.74 -1.46 4.13
C MET A 32 13.72 -1.91 5.57
N VAL A 33 12.89 -2.87 5.88
CA VAL A 33 12.84 -3.52 7.19
C VAL A 33 12.84 -5.03 7.02
N TYR A 34 13.20 -5.75 8.06
CA TYR A 34 13.53 -7.17 7.93
C TYR A 34 12.64 -8.07 8.77
N CYS A 35 11.66 -7.51 9.46
CA CYS A 35 10.64 -8.27 10.19
C CYS A 35 9.34 -7.45 10.32
N GLY A 36 8.26 -8.13 10.67
CA GLY A 36 6.94 -7.51 10.79
C GLY A 36 6.86 -6.46 11.90
N GLU A 37 7.54 -6.70 13.02
CA GLU A 37 7.61 -5.76 14.14
C GLU A 37 8.26 -4.45 13.74
N GLU A 38 9.30 -4.49 12.91
CA GLU A 38 9.97 -3.28 12.41
C GLU A 38 9.05 -2.47 11.49
N VAL A 39 8.23 -3.14 10.66
CA VAL A 39 7.22 -2.45 9.85
C VAL A 39 6.26 -1.72 10.76
N TRP A 40 5.73 -2.40 11.77
CA TRP A 40 4.75 -1.83 12.68
C TRP A 40 5.33 -0.64 13.45
N GLU A 41 6.56 -0.76 13.93
CA GLU A 41 7.27 0.33 14.60
C GLU A 41 7.48 1.52 13.67
N TYR A 42 7.90 1.28 12.43
CA TYR A 42 8.05 2.34 11.43
C TYR A 42 6.74 3.13 11.28
N LEU A 43 5.61 2.45 11.19
CA LEU A 43 4.30 3.08 11.01
C LEU A 43 3.81 3.86 12.22
N GLN A 44 4.42 3.68 13.40
CA GLN A 44 4.13 4.50 14.59
C GLN A 44 4.81 5.87 14.51
N HIS A 45 5.88 6.00 13.74
CA HIS A 45 6.72 7.21 13.68
C HIS A 45 6.69 7.90 12.31
N ASP A 46 6.26 7.23 11.26
CA ASP A 46 6.21 7.76 9.91
C ASP A 46 5.03 7.16 9.16
N THR A 47 4.81 7.62 7.93
CA THR A 47 3.74 7.14 7.07
C THR A 47 4.31 6.39 5.87
N ALA A 48 3.52 5.45 5.35
CA ALA A 48 3.78 4.80 4.07
C ALA A 48 2.45 4.60 3.36
N ASP A 49 2.47 4.64 2.04
CA ASP A 49 1.29 4.46 1.21
C ASP A 49 1.20 3.04 0.67
N ILE A 50 2.35 2.43 0.44
CA ILE A 50 2.47 1.08 -0.12
C ILE A 50 3.47 0.30 0.73
N LEU A 51 3.10 -0.93 1.08
CA LEU A 51 3.98 -1.91 1.69
C LEU A 51 4.18 -3.07 0.71
N ILE A 52 5.44 -3.39 0.39
CA ILE A 52 5.80 -4.61 -0.32
C ILE A 52 6.37 -5.55 0.72
N CYS A 53 5.69 -6.66 0.98
CA CYS A 53 5.94 -7.48 2.16
C CYS A 53 6.03 -8.96 1.82
N ASP A 54 7.07 -9.64 2.33
CA ASP A 54 7.13 -11.10 2.31
C ASP A 54 6.15 -11.68 3.35
N ILE A 55 5.52 -12.80 3.03
CA ILE A 55 4.66 -13.52 3.97
C ILE A 55 5.47 -14.14 5.10
N GLU A 56 6.61 -14.74 4.78
CA GLU A 56 7.44 -15.42 5.79
C GLU A 56 8.50 -14.51 6.36
N MET A 57 8.26 -14.02 7.55
CA MET A 57 9.22 -13.24 8.33
C MET A 57 9.26 -13.76 9.76
N PRO A 58 10.42 -13.69 10.44
CA PRO A 58 10.53 -14.07 11.85
C PRO A 58 9.59 -13.24 12.72
N GLY A 59 9.01 -13.85 13.74
CA GLY A 59 8.07 -13.18 14.64
C GLY A 59 6.72 -12.96 13.99
N MET A 60 6.33 -11.72 13.83
CA MET A 60 5.07 -11.36 13.15
C MET A 60 5.22 -11.59 11.64
N ASN A 61 4.50 -12.56 11.09
CA ASN A 61 4.52 -12.85 9.66
C ASN A 61 3.69 -11.83 8.85
N GLY A 62 3.77 -11.92 7.52
CA GLY A 62 3.09 -10.98 6.64
C GLY A 62 1.56 -10.96 6.79
N ILE A 63 0.94 -12.10 7.09
CA ILE A 63 -0.51 -12.19 7.28
C ILE A 63 -0.95 -11.48 8.55
N GLU A 64 -0.25 -11.72 9.67
CA GLU A 64 -0.53 -11.04 10.93
C GLU A 64 -0.34 -9.52 10.81
N LEU A 65 0.72 -9.11 10.10
CA LEU A 65 1.00 -7.71 9.82
C LEU A 65 -0.12 -7.07 8.98
N MET A 66 -0.60 -7.76 7.95
CA MET A 66 -1.73 -7.29 7.13
C MET A 66 -2.99 -7.07 7.95
N GLN A 67 -3.31 -7.98 8.88
CA GLN A 67 -4.45 -7.83 9.77
C GLN A 67 -4.34 -6.54 10.59
N LYS A 68 -3.19 -6.29 11.18
CA LYS A 68 -2.94 -5.07 11.95
C LYS A 68 -3.05 -3.81 11.11
N ILE A 69 -2.46 -3.81 9.93
CA ILE A 69 -2.49 -2.66 9.03
C ILE A 69 -3.92 -2.39 8.55
N SER A 70 -4.66 -3.42 8.15
CA SER A 70 -6.03 -3.24 7.67
C SER A 70 -6.96 -2.68 8.75
N GLN A 71 -6.72 -2.97 10.02
CA GLN A 71 -7.50 -2.45 11.14
C GLN A 71 -7.12 -1.01 11.50
N ASN A 72 -5.87 -0.62 11.35
CA ASN A 72 -5.33 0.65 11.82
C ASN A 72 -5.00 1.64 10.69
N ARG A 73 -4.69 1.15 9.50
CA ARG A 73 -4.29 1.93 8.33
C ARG A 73 -4.95 1.37 7.07
N PRO A 74 -6.29 1.43 6.97
CA PRO A 74 -7.01 0.79 5.86
C PRO A 74 -6.71 1.40 4.48
N GLU A 75 -6.17 2.61 4.43
CA GLU A 75 -5.78 3.30 3.21
C GLU A 75 -4.48 2.78 2.60
N MET A 76 -3.63 2.08 3.38
CA MET A 76 -2.37 1.51 2.87
C MET A 76 -2.64 0.37 1.90
N LYS A 77 -1.91 0.38 0.79
CA LYS A 77 -1.95 -0.73 -0.18
C LYS A 77 -0.82 -1.70 0.13
N ILE A 78 -1.13 -2.99 0.15
CA ILE A 78 -0.18 -4.03 0.50
C ILE A 78 0.00 -4.96 -0.69
N ILE A 79 1.24 -5.13 -1.13
CA ILE A 79 1.64 -6.13 -2.12
C ILE A 79 2.36 -7.23 -1.34
N VAL A 80 1.82 -8.44 -1.39
CA VAL A 80 2.42 -9.59 -0.74
C VAL A 80 3.29 -10.33 -1.73
N ILE A 81 4.51 -10.66 -1.32
CA ILE A 81 5.46 -11.46 -2.10
C ILE A 81 5.73 -12.75 -1.33
N SER A 82 5.75 -13.88 -2.03
CA SER A 82 5.99 -15.18 -1.40
C SER A 82 6.69 -16.14 -2.35
N GLY A 83 7.56 -16.99 -1.79
CA GLY A 83 8.13 -18.13 -2.49
C GLY A 83 7.20 -19.34 -2.50
N PHE A 84 6.08 -19.27 -1.80
CA PHE A 84 5.16 -20.39 -1.66
C PHE A 84 3.98 -20.28 -2.62
N ARG A 85 3.73 -21.37 -3.33
CA ARG A 85 2.53 -21.55 -4.13
C ARG A 85 1.45 -22.19 -3.24
N ASP A 86 1.20 -21.57 -2.10
CA ASP A 86 0.22 -22.03 -1.15
C ASP A 86 -1.10 -21.26 -1.34
N PHE A 87 -2.13 -22.01 -1.63
CA PHE A 87 -3.47 -21.47 -1.84
C PHE A 87 -4.03 -20.79 -0.59
N ASP A 88 -3.69 -21.29 0.58
CA ASP A 88 -4.16 -20.74 1.85
C ASP A 88 -3.54 -19.39 2.15
N TYR A 89 -2.27 -19.18 1.83
CA TYR A 89 -1.63 -17.88 1.97
C TYR A 89 -2.22 -16.84 1.01
N ALA A 90 -2.44 -17.22 -0.24
CA ALA A 90 -3.06 -16.34 -1.23
C ALA A 90 -4.48 -15.95 -0.81
N ARG A 91 -5.26 -16.91 -0.31
CA ARG A 91 -6.61 -16.69 0.18
C ARG A 91 -6.63 -15.74 1.39
N SER A 92 -5.73 -15.96 2.34
CA SER A 92 -5.58 -15.10 3.52
C SER A 92 -5.18 -13.68 3.13
N ALA A 93 -4.25 -13.53 2.17
CA ALA A 93 -3.82 -12.23 1.69
C ALA A 93 -5.00 -11.46 1.08
N ILE A 94 -5.79 -12.10 0.24
CA ILE A 94 -6.99 -11.49 -0.37
C ILE A 94 -8.01 -11.14 0.72
N LYS A 95 -8.25 -12.02 1.67
CA LYS A 95 -9.20 -11.81 2.78
C LYS A 95 -8.86 -10.56 3.60
N TYR A 96 -7.57 -10.31 3.84
CA TYR A 96 -7.11 -9.16 4.61
C TYR A 96 -6.76 -7.95 3.75
N GLY A 97 -7.19 -7.94 2.48
CA GLY A 97 -7.17 -6.75 1.65
C GLY A 97 -5.86 -6.48 0.94
N ALA A 98 -5.03 -7.49 0.67
CA ALA A 98 -3.85 -7.30 -0.17
C ALA A 98 -4.26 -6.77 -1.55
N ALA A 99 -3.55 -5.76 -2.04
CA ALA A 99 -3.77 -5.24 -3.38
C ALA A 99 -3.33 -6.24 -4.45
N ASN A 100 -2.29 -7.01 -4.16
CA ASN A 100 -1.83 -8.08 -5.05
C ASN A 100 -0.97 -9.10 -4.30
N TYR A 101 -0.78 -10.27 -4.92
CA TYR A 101 0.02 -11.38 -4.41
C TYR A 101 0.97 -11.83 -5.52
N LEU A 102 2.27 -11.62 -5.32
CA LEU A 102 3.30 -11.96 -6.30
C LEU A 102 4.15 -13.11 -5.81
N LEU A 103 4.53 -13.99 -6.74
CA LEU A 103 5.39 -15.15 -6.44
C LEU A 103 6.85 -14.82 -6.73
N LYS A 104 7.76 -15.32 -5.88
CA LYS A 104 9.19 -15.33 -6.16
C LYS A 104 9.50 -16.41 -7.21
N PRO A 105 10.48 -16.20 -8.12
CA PRO A 105 11.34 -15.04 -8.24
C PRO A 105 10.59 -13.81 -8.76
N ILE A 106 11.00 -12.62 -8.30
CA ILE A 106 10.31 -11.39 -8.61
C ILE A 106 10.56 -10.99 -10.06
N ASP A 107 9.47 -10.80 -10.81
CA ASP A 107 9.51 -10.32 -12.19
C ASP A 107 9.38 -8.80 -12.20
N GLU A 108 10.33 -8.11 -12.83
CA GLU A 108 10.36 -6.66 -12.90
C GLU A 108 9.10 -6.05 -13.52
N LYS A 109 8.67 -6.61 -14.65
CA LYS A 109 7.48 -6.11 -15.36
C LYS A 109 6.21 -6.30 -14.54
N GLU A 110 6.04 -7.50 -13.97
CA GLU A 110 4.88 -7.80 -13.13
C GLU A 110 4.80 -6.89 -11.91
N LEU A 111 5.92 -6.67 -11.21
CA LEU A 111 5.99 -5.79 -10.05
C LEU A 111 5.63 -4.35 -10.44
N ASN A 112 6.21 -3.82 -11.49
CA ASN A 112 5.93 -2.45 -11.92
C ASN A 112 4.53 -2.26 -12.49
N ASP A 113 3.96 -3.27 -13.15
CA ASP A 113 2.58 -3.23 -13.63
C ASP A 113 1.60 -3.16 -12.43
N VAL A 114 1.84 -3.94 -11.39
CA VAL A 114 1.04 -3.89 -10.15
C VAL A 114 1.15 -2.52 -9.48
N LEU A 115 2.34 -1.99 -9.35
CA LEU A 115 2.57 -0.67 -8.76
C LEU A 115 1.90 0.44 -9.60
N ARG A 116 1.99 0.35 -10.92
CA ARG A 116 1.33 1.30 -11.81
C ARG A 116 -0.18 1.29 -11.64
N ALA A 117 -0.78 0.11 -11.51
CA ALA A 117 -2.21 -0.02 -11.27
C ALA A 117 -2.62 0.61 -9.93
N ILE A 118 -1.83 0.41 -8.87
CA ILE A 118 -2.08 1.01 -7.56
C ILE A 118 -2.00 2.54 -7.62
N VAL A 119 -0.97 3.08 -8.27
CA VAL A 119 -0.81 4.53 -8.41
C VAL A 119 -1.98 5.14 -9.18
N SER A 120 -2.39 4.52 -10.28
CA SER A 120 -3.52 4.99 -11.11
C SER A 120 -4.83 4.97 -10.34
N SER A 121 -5.12 3.88 -9.63
CA SER A 121 -6.30 3.73 -8.78
C SER A 121 -6.36 4.80 -7.69
N THR A 122 -5.26 5.05 -7.01
CA THR A 122 -5.17 6.02 -5.92
C THR A 122 -5.37 7.45 -6.44
N ARG A 123 -4.79 7.80 -7.59
CA ARG A 123 -5.00 9.10 -8.22
C ARG A 123 -6.46 9.32 -8.60
N GLU A 124 -7.11 8.30 -9.10
CA GLU A 124 -8.53 8.37 -9.47
C GLU A 124 -9.42 8.53 -8.25
N GLU A 125 -9.16 7.79 -7.16
CA GLU A 125 -9.86 7.94 -5.89
C GLU A 125 -9.71 9.36 -5.33
N MET A 126 -8.51 9.91 -5.31
CA MET A 126 -8.25 11.28 -4.87
C MET A 126 -8.98 12.31 -5.71
N ARG A 127 -9.05 12.11 -7.02
CA ARG A 127 -9.79 13.00 -7.93
C ARG A 127 -11.28 12.98 -7.65
N ARG A 128 -11.87 11.80 -7.44
CA ARG A 128 -13.29 11.64 -7.09
C ARG A 128 -13.62 12.33 -5.77
N ASP A 129 -12.83 12.10 -4.74
CA ASP A 129 -13.00 12.71 -3.43
C ASP A 129 -12.91 14.23 -3.51
N SER A 130 -11.98 14.77 -4.28
CA SER A 130 -11.84 16.19 -4.52
C SER A 130 -13.07 16.81 -5.19
N ILE A 131 -13.63 16.11 -6.19
CA ILE A 131 -14.86 16.55 -6.87
C ILE A 131 -16.06 16.54 -5.90
N ILE A 132 -16.21 15.50 -5.11
CA ILE A 132 -17.29 15.37 -4.11
C ILE A 132 -17.17 16.48 -3.06
N MET A 133 -16.00 16.74 -2.54
CA MET A 133 -15.77 17.82 -1.56
C MET A 133 -16.09 19.19 -2.14
N ARG A 134 -15.73 19.49 -3.38
CA ARG A 134 -16.08 20.75 -4.04
C ARG A 134 -17.59 20.89 -4.23
N ALA A 135 -18.27 19.82 -4.65
CA ALA A 135 -19.72 19.83 -4.80
C ALA A 135 -20.42 20.07 -3.45
N SER A 136 -19.99 19.38 -2.38
CA SER A 136 -20.52 19.57 -1.03
C SER A 136 -20.29 21.00 -0.51
N GLY A 137 -19.10 21.56 -0.74
CA GLY A 137 -18.77 22.93 -0.36
C GLY A 137 -19.64 23.96 -1.05
N ARG A 138 -19.90 23.80 -2.35
CA ARG A 138 -20.80 24.69 -3.10
C ARG A 138 -22.22 24.62 -2.58
N GLN A 139 -22.72 23.42 -2.30
CA GLN A 139 -24.07 23.24 -1.75
C GLN A 139 -24.23 23.92 -0.39
N GLN A 140 -23.27 23.75 0.52
CA GLN A 140 -23.27 24.41 1.81
C GLN A 140 -23.26 25.93 1.69
N LEU A 141 -22.48 26.47 0.78
CA LEU A 141 -22.41 27.89 0.52
C LEU A 141 -23.77 28.46 0.02
N LEU A 142 -24.41 27.76 -0.91
CA LEU A 142 -25.71 28.13 -1.44
C LEU A 142 -26.80 28.11 -0.35
N GLU A 143 -26.76 27.13 0.55
CA GLU A 143 -27.67 27.06 1.70
C GLU A 143 -27.51 28.28 2.65
N VAL A 144 -26.26 28.63 2.94
CA VAL A 144 -25.96 29.81 3.78
C VAL A 144 -26.46 31.12 3.14
N ILE A 145 -26.18 31.30 1.85
CA ILE A 145 -26.65 32.49 1.10
C ILE A 145 -28.17 32.53 1.09
N SER A 146 -28.84 31.41 0.85
CA SER A 146 -30.30 31.33 0.87
C SER A 146 -30.89 31.67 2.24
N ALA A 147 -30.26 31.21 3.33
CA ALA A 147 -30.68 31.50 4.69
C ALA A 147 -30.52 32.98 5.05
N VAL A 148 -29.45 33.64 4.61
CA VAL A 148 -29.16 35.04 4.86
C VAL A 148 -30.08 35.97 4.05
N GLY A 149 -30.47 35.54 2.86
CA GLY A 149 -31.37 36.33 1.99
C GLY A 149 -32.85 36.32 2.39
N ARG A 150 -33.18 35.60 3.44
CA ARG A 150 -34.53 35.55 4.00
C ARG A 150 -34.59 36.45 5.23
#